data_62185f17027b78d9b82d2c9276697637
#
_entry.id   62185f17027b78d9b82d2c9276697637
#
_cell.length_a   1.000
_cell.length_b   1.000
_cell.length_c   1.000
_cell.angle_alpha   90.00
_cell.angle_beta   90.00
_cell.angle_gamma   90.00
#
_symmetry.space_group_name_H-M   'P 1'
#
loop_
_entity.id
_entity.type
_entity.pdbx_description
1 polymer ?
#
loop_
_entity_poly.entity_id
_entity_poly.type
_entity_poly.pdbx_seq_one_letter_code
_entity_poly.pdbx_strand_id
1 'polypeptide(L)'
;MTLSIQGKTAIVTGAANGVGLAIARHFLDRGAKVMFADRDKARLADECGEMSDDQDHLRWFAGDLRQRLTVENLVSATVDAFDRIDILVNASRQLMVTDPLDAADTSVETLLEQNMLTALRLSQAVARRMIAQAEAAGNTDEGAIGSIINISTIATPRSHPDLLAYSVSAAALEQATRSLALAFAPHRIRVNGVSFGSVMSHSLKTALAETEGLRDEIRQCTPMGRIAAAREVTGAVQFLASEGAGFITGEIIAVDGGRSLLDTVSMPAY
;
A
#
# COMPACT_ATOMS: atom_id res chain seq x y z
N MET A 1 -3.09 21.53 11.95
CA MET A 1 -2.79 20.24 11.31
C MET A 1 -3.38 20.28 9.91
N THR A 2 -2.62 19.91 8.91
CA THR A 2 -3.07 19.94 7.50
C THR A 2 -3.14 18.53 6.93
N LEU A 3 -4.07 18.30 5.99
CA LEU A 3 -4.13 17.07 5.18
C LEU A 3 -3.25 17.18 3.92
N SER A 4 -2.52 18.29 3.77
CA SER A 4 -1.64 18.52 2.61
C SER A 4 -0.42 17.60 2.65
N ILE A 5 -0.09 17.10 1.46
CA ILE A 5 1.17 16.41 1.15
C ILE A 5 1.96 17.17 0.08
N GLN A 6 1.58 18.42 -0.18
CA GLN A 6 2.24 19.27 -1.18
C GLN A 6 3.74 19.42 -0.86
N GLY A 7 4.58 19.25 -1.87
CA GLY A 7 6.03 19.35 -1.75
C GLY A 7 6.72 18.18 -1.04
N LYS A 8 5.96 17.18 -0.53
CA LYS A 8 6.52 15.95 0.03
C LYS A 8 6.97 15.01 -1.09
N THR A 9 8.01 14.22 -0.83
CA THR A 9 8.49 13.19 -1.75
C THR A 9 7.98 11.82 -1.32
N ALA A 10 7.30 11.11 -2.22
CA ALA A 10 6.71 9.81 -1.97
C ALA A 10 7.27 8.73 -2.90
N ILE A 11 7.53 7.55 -2.36
CA ILE A 11 7.69 6.32 -3.13
C ILE A 11 6.36 5.56 -3.05
N VAL A 12 5.81 5.15 -4.20
CA VAL A 12 4.62 4.29 -4.27
C VAL A 12 4.97 3.04 -5.07
N THR A 13 4.90 1.87 -4.43
CA THR A 13 5.13 0.58 -5.10
C THR A 13 3.83 0.00 -5.67
N GLY A 14 3.93 -0.88 -6.68
CA GLY A 14 2.75 -1.37 -7.39
C GLY A 14 2.06 -0.27 -8.22
N ALA A 15 2.83 0.72 -8.67
CA ALA A 15 2.31 1.94 -9.28
C ALA A 15 1.98 1.80 -10.78
N ALA A 16 2.22 0.65 -11.40
CA ALA A 16 1.88 0.42 -12.81
C ALA A 16 0.38 0.15 -13.04
N ASN A 17 -0.39 -0.18 -11.99
CA ASN A 17 -1.83 -0.44 -12.15
C ASN A 17 -2.61 -0.35 -10.82
N GLY A 18 -3.94 -0.45 -10.93
CA GLY A 18 -4.85 -0.67 -9.80
C GLY A 18 -4.80 0.39 -8.71
N VAL A 19 -4.73 -0.05 -7.45
CA VAL A 19 -4.77 0.84 -6.28
C VAL A 19 -3.46 1.60 -6.12
N GLY A 20 -2.30 0.97 -6.39
CA GLY A 20 -1.00 1.65 -6.32
C GLY A 20 -0.91 2.80 -7.32
N LEU A 21 -1.34 2.59 -8.57
CA LEU A 21 -1.42 3.65 -9.58
C LEU A 21 -2.38 4.77 -9.17
N ALA A 22 -3.55 4.43 -8.64
CA ALA A 22 -4.52 5.42 -8.17
C ALA A 22 -3.95 6.29 -7.03
N ILE A 23 -3.19 5.69 -6.10
CA ILE A 23 -2.52 6.41 -5.01
C ILE A 23 -1.42 7.32 -5.57
N ALA A 24 -0.58 6.81 -6.48
CA ALA A 24 0.52 7.57 -7.05
C ALA A 24 0.03 8.80 -7.84
N ARG A 25 -0.98 8.63 -8.71
CA ARG A 25 -1.63 9.73 -9.42
C ARG A 25 -2.28 10.73 -8.46
N HIS A 26 -3.00 10.24 -7.46
CA HIS A 26 -3.63 11.10 -6.46
C HIS A 26 -2.60 11.96 -5.70
N PHE A 27 -1.45 11.38 -5.33
CA PHE A 27 -0.39 12.12 -4.65
C PHE A 27 0.23 13.19 -5.55
N LEU A 28 0.42 12.88 -6.83
CA LEU A 28 0.88 13.83 -7.84
C LEU A 28 -0.12 15.00 -7.98
N ASP A 29 -1.43 14.71 -8.11
CA ASP A 29 -2.51 15.71 -8.16
C ASP A 29 -2.57 16.60 -6.91
N ARG A 30 -2.03 16.12 -5.78
CA ARG A 30 -1.94 16.87 -4.51
C ARG A 30 -0.60 17.60 -4.34
N GLY A 31 0.21 17.68 -5.39
CA GLY A 31 1.47 18.43 -5.43
C GLY A 31 2.64 17.75 -4.72
N ALA A 32 2.57 16.43 -4.49
CA ALA A 32 3.72 15.65 -4.04
C ALA A 32 4.65 15.34 -5.22
N LYS A 33 5.94 15.14 -4.93
CA LYS A 33 6.88 14.52 -5.85
C LYS A 33 6.77 13.01 -5.70
N VAL A 34 6.57 12.26 -6.78
CA VAL A 34 6.26 10.83 -6.69
C VAL A 34 7.20 9.98 -7.54
N MET A 35 7.83 9.01 -6.90
CA MET A 35 8.53 7.91 -7.55
C MET A 35 7.57 6.74 -7.71
N PHE A 36 7.14 6.47 -8.95
CA PHE A 36 6.32 5.32 -9.32
C PHE A 36 7.22 4.09 -9.43
N ALA A 37 7.01 3.07 -8.61
CA ALA A 37 7.84 1.87 -8.62
C ALA A 37 7.01 0.62 -8.92
N ASP A 38 7.43 -0.16 -9.91
CA ASP A 38 6.82 -1.44 -10.28
C ASP A 38 7.83 -2.33 -11.01
N ARG A 39 7.54 -3.62 -11.14
CA ARG A 39 8.32 -4.53 -11.99
C ARG A 39 7.93 -4.45 -13.47
N ASP A 40 6.70 -3.98 -13.77
CA ASP A 40 6.17 -3.87 -15.13
C ASP A 40 6.65 -2.57 -15.80
N LYS A 41 7.83 -2.67 -16.42
CA LYS A 41 8.47 -1.53 -17.10
C LYS A 41 7.60 -0.95 -18.22
N ALA A 42 6.91 -1.82 -18.98
CA ALA A 42 6.12 -1.37 -20.14
C ALA A 42 4.94 -0.52 -19.67
N ARG A 43 4.19 -1.01 -18.66
CA ARG A 43 3.07 -0.24 -18.11
C ARG A 43 3.52 1.03 -17.40
N LEU A 44 4.65 1.01 -16.67
CA LEU A 44 5.17 2.26 -16.09
C LEU A 44 5.51 3.29 -17.17
N ALA A 45 6.12 2.87 -18.27
CA ALA A 45 6.46 3.76 -19.37
C ALA A 45 5.20 4.34 -20.04
N ASP A 46 4.16 3.53 -20.25
CA ASP A 46 2.90 3.97 -20.81
C ASP A 46 2.19 4.97 -19.88
N GLU A 47 2.06 4.62 -18.60
CA GLU A 47 1.36 5.43 -17.60
C GLU A 47 2.08 6.75 -17.26
N CYS A 48 3.41 6.73 -17.20
CA CYS A 48 4.21 7.90 -16.88
C CYS A 48 4.57 8.72 -18.13
N GLY A 49 4.62 8.09 -19.31
CA GLY A 49 4.88 8.77 -20.59
C GLY A 49 3.77 9.75 -20.95
N GLU A 50 2.51 9.42 -20.66
CA GLU A 50 1.37 10.32 -20.82
C GLU A 50 1.39 11.53 -19.86
N MET A 51 2.13 11.42 -18.75
CA MET A 51 2.29 12.46 -17.72
C MET A 51 3.62 13.22 -17.84
N SER A 52 4.32 13.10 -18.97
CA SER A 52 5.71 13.57 -19.15
C SER A 52 5.91 15.10 -19.06
N ASP A 53 4.84 15.90 -19.08
CA ASP A 53 4.94 17.36 -18.96
C ASP A 53 5.28 17.82 -17.52
N ASP A 54 5.14 16.94 -16.51
CA ASP A 54 5.49 17.23 -15.12
C ASP A 54 6.77 16.50 -14.67
N GLN A 55 7.86 16.69 -15.43
CA GLN A 55 9.14 16.02 -15.14
C GLN A 55 9.75 16.37 -13.78
N ASP A 56 9.35 17.47 -13.16
CA ASP A 56 9.90 17.92 -11.88
C ASP A 56 9.26 17.17 -10.69
N HIS A 57 8.05 16.62 -10.84
CA HIS A 57 7.32 15.98 -9.76
C HIS A 57 7.12 14.46 -9.95
N LEU A 58 7.37 13.94 -11.16
CA LEU A 58 7.18 12.54 -11.48
C LEU A 58 8.48 11.88 -11.94
N ARG A 59 8.77 10.71 -11.37
CA ARG A 59 9.79 9.76 -11.87
C ARG A 59 9.25 8.35 -11.72
N TRP A 60 9.81 7.43 -12.46
CA TRP A 60 9.48 6.03 -12.33
C TRP A 60 10.72 5.14 -12.29
N PHE A 61 10.57 4.00 -11.61
CA PHE A 61 11.61 3.00 -11.42
C PHE A 61 11.04 1.60 -11.69
N ALA A 62 11.63 0.88 -12.64
CA ALA A 62 11.24 -0.49 -12.96
C ALA A 62 12.22 -1.49 -12.32
N GLY A 63 11.71 -2.40 -11.48
CA GLY A 63 12.55 -3.41 -10.86
C GLY A 63 11.81 -4.38 -9.95
N ASP A 64 12.39 -5.56 -9.76
CA ASP A 64 11.87 -6.58 -8.84
C ASP A 64 12.35 -6.30 -7.41
N LEU A 65 11.47 -5.77 -6.59
CA LEU A 65 11.76 -5.37 -5.20
C LEU A 65 11.98 -6.55 -4.24
N ARG A 66 11.82 -7.81 -4.68
CA ARG A 66 12.26 -8.98 -3.92
C ARG A 66 13.79 -9.03 -3.81
N GLN A 67 14.49 -8.43 -4.74
CA GLN A 67 15.94 -8.33 -4.77
C GLN A 67 16.42 -7.16 -3.91
N ARG A 68 17.30 -7.42 -2.94
CA ARG A 68 17.82 -6.40 -2.02
C ARG A 68 18.52 -5.25 -2.73
N LEU A 69 19.31 -5.54 -3.76
CA LEU A 69 20.00 -4.51 -4.54
C LEU A 69 19.01 -3.58 -5.25
N THR A 70 17.89 -4.12 -5.75
CA THR A 70 16.85 -3.33 -6.40
C THR A 70 16.18 -2.37 -5.41
N VAL A 71 15.99 -2.78 -4.14
CA VAL A 71 15.47 -1.91 -3.07
C VAL A 71 16.42 -0.73 -2.82
N GLU A 72 17.73 -0.98 -2.67
CA GLU A 72 18.71 0.10 -2.47
C GLU A 72 18.80 1.04 -3.69
N ASN A 73 18.72 0.48 -4.91
CA ASN A 73 18.71 1.27 -6.15
C ASN A 73 17.45 2.16 -6.24
N LEU A 74 16.26 1.68 -5.83
CA LEU A 74 15.04 2.49 -5.80
C LEU A 74 15.19 3.67 -4.84
N VAL A 75 15.72 3.42 -3.64
CA VAL A 75 15.96 4.49 -2.65
C VAL A 75 16.95 5.52 -3.20
N SER A 76 18.07 5.08 -3.77
CA SER A 76 19.07 5.98 -4.38
C SER A 76 18.48 6.79 -5.54
N ALA A 77 17.79 6.13 -6.47
CA ALA A 77 17.17 6.80 -7.61
C ALA A 77 16.13 7.86 -7.18
N THR A 78 15.40 7.61 -6.08
CA THR A 78 14.44 8.59 -5.54
C THR A 78 15.16 9.80 -4.96
N VAL A 79 16.27 9.56 -4.23
CA VAL A 79 17.08 10.62 -3.65
C VAL A 79 17.76 11.44 -4.73
N ASP A 80 18.32 10.80 -5.74
CA ASP A 80 18.96 11.48 -6.89
C ASP A 80 17.97 12.36 -7.66
N ALA A 81 16.68 11.94 -7.73
CA ALA A 81 15.65 12.67 -8.43
C ALA A 81 15.04 13.83 -7.63
N PHE A 82 14.91 13.68 -6.30
CA PHE A 82 14.08 14.54 -5.46
C PHE A 82 14.74 15.00 -4.16
N ASP A 83 16.00 14.63 -3.90
CA ASP A 83 16.85 14.96 -2.74
C ASP A 83 16.42 14.29 -1.42
N ARG A 84 15.15 13.89 -1.26
CA ARG A 84 14.58 13.40 -0.01
C ARG A 84 13.51 12.33 -0.21
N ILE A 85 13.14 11.67 0.88
CA ILE A 85 11.97 10.78 0.96
C ILE A 85 11.21 11.12 2.24
N ASP A 86 9.90 11.39 2.12
CA ASP A 86 9.01 11.72 3.24
C ASP A 86 7.95 10.65 3.47
N ILE A 87 7.53 9.99 2.39
CA ILE A 87 6.42 9.05 2.39
C ILE A 87 6.82 7.79 1.64
N LEU A 88 6.48 6.63 2.22
CA LEU A 88 6.52 5.35 1.52
C LEU A 88 5.13 4.73 1.53
N VAL A 89 4.64 4.29 0.36
CA VAL A 89 3.43 3.48 0.24
C VAL A 89 3.79 2.12 -0.36
N ASN A 90 3.73 1.08 0.45
CA ASN A 90 3.88 -0.30 0.03
C ASN A 90 2.54 -0.81 -0.51
N ALA A 91 2.31 -0.68 -1.83
CA ALA A 91 1.08 -1.14 -2.48
C ALA A 91 1.33 -2.27 -3.50
N SER A 92 2.58 -2.68 -3.71
CA SER A 92 2.92 -3.85 -4.53
C SER A 92 2.48 -5.13 -3.82
N ARG A 93 1.58 -5.87 -4.43
CA ARG A 93 1.09 -7.14 -3.89
C ARG A 93 0.68 -8.09 -5.00
N GLN A 94 0.70 -9.38 -4.67
CA GLN A 94 0.22 -10.46 -5.53
C GLN A 94 -0.87 -11.24 -4.78
N LEU A 95 -1.83 -11.76 -5.53
CA LEU A 95 -2.83 -12.71 -5.07
C LEU A 95 -2.61 -14.03 -5.81
N MET A 96 -2.64 -15.13 -5.10
CA MET A 96 -2.63 -16.48 -5.63
C MET A 96 -3.71 -17.30 -4.94
N VAL A 97 -4.31 -18.20 -5.68
CA VAL A 97 -5.16 -19.25 -5.10
C VAL A 97 -4.25 -20.31 -4.50
N THR A 98 -4.59 -20.80 -3.32
CA THR A 98 -3.84 -21.83 -2.58
C THR A 98 -4.65 -23.12 -2.57
N ASP A 99 -4.02 -24.26 -2.82
CA ASP A 99 -4.58 -25.56 -2.48
C ASP A 99 -4.06 -25.99 -1.08
N PRO A 100 -4.88 -25.87 -0.01
CA PRO A 100 -4.42 -26.16 1.34
C PRO A 100 -4.17 -27.66 1.60
N LEU A 101 -4.56 -28.54 0.67
CA LEU A 101 -4.35 -30.00 0.77
C LEU A 101 -3.14 -30.46 -0.05
N ASP A 102 -2.60 -29.63 -0.90
CA ASP A 102 -1.37 -29.95 -1.66
C ASP A 102 -0.13 -29.55 -0.84
N ALA A 103 0.58 -30.54 -0.33
CA ALA A 103 1.83 -30.34 0.40
C ALA A 103 2.97 -29.77 -0.47
N ALA A 104 2.82 -29.75 -1.79
CA ALA A 104 3.77 -29.14 -2.73
C ALA A 104 3.41 -27.70 -3.12
N ASP A 105 2.26 -27.17 -2.64
CA ASP A 105 1.88 -25.78 -2.88
C ASP A 105 2.88 -24.80 -2.20
N THR A 106 3.48 -23.93 -2.98
CA THR A 106 4.48 -22.94 -2.52
C THR A 106 3.92 -21.52 -2.47
N SER A 107 2.61 -21.38 -2.54
CA SER A 107 1.96 -20.06 -2.57
C SER A 107 2.18 -19.26 -1.29
N VAL A 108 2.29 -19.92 -0.13
CA VAL A 108 2.54 -19.27 1.17
C VAL A 108 3.91 -18.59 1.17
N GLU A 109 4.97 -19.33 0.82
CA GLU A 109 6.33 -18.79 0.76
C GLU A 109 6.45 -17.68 -0.29
N THR A 110 5.83 -17.89 -1.46
CA THR A 110 5.83 -16.92 -2.55
C THR A 110 5.15 -15.62 -2.13
N LEU A 111 3.98 -15.69 -1.49
CA LEU A 111 3.24 -14.49 -1.08
C LEU A 111 3.82 -13.83 0.16
N LEU A 112 4.45 -14.59 1.08
CA LEU A 112 5.22 -14.00 2.18
C LEU A 112 6.40 -13.18 1.64
N GLU A 113 7.16 -13.72 0.68
CA GLU A 113 8.26 -12.98 0.04
C GLU A 113 7.78 -11.74 -0.69
N GLN A 114 6.73 -11.86 -1.51
CA GLN A 114 6.22 -10.77 -2.34
C GLN A 114 5.49 -9.69 -1.53
N ASN A 115 4.58 -10.07 -0.63
CA ASN A 115 3.65 -9.13 0.00
C ASN A 115 4.16 -8.60 1.35
N MET A 116 4.99 -9.37 2.07
CA MET A 116 5.44 -9.00 3.41
C MET A 116 6.94 -8.67 3.45
N LEU A 117 7.82 -9.60 3.03
CA LEU A 117 9.28 -9.38 3.16
C LEU A 117 9.77 -8.24 2.26
N THR A 118 9.19 -8.09 1.07
CA THR A 118 9.50 -6.95 0.19
C THR A 118 9.14 -5.63 0.85
N ALA A 119 7.93 -5.50 1.41
CA ALA A 119 7.49 -4.30 2.11
C ALA A 119 8.33 -4.02 3.37
N LEU A 120 8.69 -5.06 4.13
CA LEU A 120 9.55 -4.95 5.32
C LEU A 120 10.93 -4.39 4.95
N ARG A 121 11.59 -4.99 3.94
CA ARG A 121 12.94 -4.57 3.50
C ARG A 121 12.96 -3.14 2.99
N LEU A 122 11.96 -2.77 2.18
CA LEU A 122 11.85 -1.40 1.66
C LEU A 122 11.55 -0.40 2.79
N SER A 123 10.67 -0.75 3.74
CA SER A 123 10.39 0.09 4.91
C SER A 123 11.65 0.35 5.74
N GLN A 124 12.49 -0.67 5.95
CA GLN A 124 13.76 -0.55 6.66
C GLN A 124 14.76 0.34 5.90
N ALA A 125 14.89 0.19 4.58
CA ALA A 125 15.79 1.01 3.76
C ALA A 125 15.36 2.48 3.74
N VAL A 126 14.06 2.73 3.55
CA VAL A 126 13.50 4.09 3.55
C VAL A 126 13.59 4.74 4.93
N ALA A 127 13.31 4.00 6.02
CA ALA A 127 13.44 4.53 7.38
C ALA A 127 14.88 4.98 7.69
N ARG A 128 15.90 4.17 7.33
CA ARG A 128 17.31 4.57 7.45
C ARG A 128 17.61 5.88 6.70
N ARG A 129 17.05 6.03 5.49
CA ARG A 129 17.22 7.26 4.71
C ARG A 129 16.52 8.45 5.37
N MET A 130 15.29 8.30 5.85
CA MET A 130 14.55 9.36 6.55
C MET A 130 15.29 9.84 7.80
N ILE A 131 15.87 8.92 8.57
CA ILE A 131 16.69 9.26 9.76
C ILE A 131 17.93 10.06 9.34
N ALA A 132 18.71 9.54 8.39
CA ALA A 132 19.94 10.20 7.96
C ALA A 132 19.68 11.61 7.38
N GLN A 133 18.59 11.81 6.63
CA GLN A 133 18.26 13.14 6.10
C GLN A 133 17.79 14.11 7.20
N ALA A 134 17.10 13.64 8.24
CA ALA A 134 16.71 14.46 9.39
C ALA A 134 17.93 14.88 10.23
N GLU A 135 18.86 13.96 10.44
CA GLU A 135 20.13 14.25 11.14
C GLU A 135 20.98 15.26 10.37
N ALA A 136 21.14 15.06 9.05
CA ALA A 136 21.88 15.98 8.18
C ALA A 136 21.27 17.40 8.13
N ALA A 137 19.93 17.50 8.25
CA ALA A 137 19.22 18.77 8.32
C ALA A 137 19.23 19.42 9.71
N GLY A 138 19.78 18.76 10.74
CA GLY A 138 19.73 19.23 12.13
C GLY A 138 18.29 19.37 12.65
N ASN A 139 17.37 18.55 12.17
CA ASN A 139 15.94 18.64 12.48
C ASN A 139 15.67 18.21 13.95
N THR A 140 15.40 19.20 14.81
CA THR A 140 15.07 19.03 16.24
C THR A 140 13.58 19.18 16.54
N ASP A 141 12.72 19.43 15.51
CA ASP A 141 11.28 19.56 15.68
C ASP A 141 10.69 18.26 16.24
N GLU A 142 9.63 18.35 17.05
CA GLU A 142 8.95 17.19 17.62
C GLU A 142 8.06 16.44 16.60
N GLY A 143 7.79 17.03 15.44
CA GLY A 143 6.93 16.48 14.39
C GLY A 143 7.51 15.22 13.71
N ALA A 144 6.66 14.46 13.07
CA ALA A 144 7.07 13.28 12.30
C ALA A 144 8.00 13.67 11.13
N ILE A 145 9.11 12.93 10.97
CA ILE A 145 10.03 13.09 9.87
C ILE A 145 9.64 12.24 8.64
N GLY A 146 8.75 11.27 8.82
CA GLY A 146 8.31 10.39 7.75
C GLY A 146 7.05 9.59 8.06
N SER A 147 6.42 9.09 7.02
CA SER A 147 5.25 8.21 7.11
C SER A 147 5.37 7.03 6.16
N ILE A 148 5.17 5.82 6.69
CA ILE A 148 5.14 4.56 5.93
C ILE A 148 3.72 4.00 5.98
N ILE A 149 3.14 3.70 4.82
CA ILE A 149 1.79 3.16 4.72
C ILE A 149 1.83 1.82 3.98
N ASN A 150 1.35 0.77 4.63
CA ASN A 150 1.25 -0.57 4.07
C ASN A 150 -0.18 -0.84 3.59
N ILE A 151 -0.34 -1.26 2.35
CA ILE A 151 -1.65 -1.60 1.79
C ILE A 151 -1.93 -3.07 2.04
N SER A 152 -2.97 -3.35 2.84
CA SER A 152 -3.45 -4.67 3.22
C SER A 152 -4.83 -4.98 2.61
N THR A 153 -5.52 -5.97 3.13
CA THR A 153 -6.79 -6.47 2.63
C THR A 153 -7.71 -6.93 3.76
N ILE A 154 -9.02 -6.84 3.55
CA ILE A 154 -10.02 -7.43 4.47
C ILE A 154 -9.98 -8.97 4.51
N ALA A 155 -9.20 -9.63 3.66
CA ALA A 155 -8.98 -11.08 3.75
C ALA A 155 -8.25 -11.49 5.04
N THR A 156 -7.69 -10.54 5.81
CA THR A 156 -7.11 -10.78 7.13
C THR A 156 -8.19 -11.13 8.18
N PRO A 157 -9.22 -10.30 8.42
CA PRO A 157 -10.30 -10.64 9.33
C PRO A 157 -11.39 -11.52 8.70
N ARG A 158 -11.44 -11.65 7.37
CA ARG A 158 -12.46 -12.41 6.63
C ARG A 158 -11.80 -13.38 5.66
N SER A 159 -11.40 -14.53 6.18
CA SER A 159 -10.69 -15.56 5.40
C SER A 159 -11.60 -16.23 4.38
N HIS A 160 -11.00 -16.66 3.27
CA HIS A 160 -11.60 -17.53 2.26
C HIS A 160 -10.69 -18.76 2.10
N PRO A 161 -11.25 -19.98 1.95
CA PRO A 161 -10.44 -21.21 1.86
C PRO A 161 -9.32 -21.11 0.81
N ASP A 162 -9.64 -20.63 -0.37
CA ASP A 162 -8.70 -20.53 -1.49
C ASP A 162 -7.68 -19.39 -1.34
N LEU A 163 -7.80 -18.56 -0.30
CA LEU A 163 -6.93 -17.40 -0.06
C LEU A 163 -6.02 -17.59 1.17
N LEU A 164 -5.68 -18.84 1.55
CA LEU A 164 -4.83 -19.12 2.69
C LEU A 164 -3.52 -18.30 2.65
N ALA A 165 -2.73 -18.46 1.60
CA ALA A 165 -1.45 -17.77 1.45
C ALA A 165 -1.59 -16.24 1.42
N TYR A 166 -2.64 -15.75 0.75
CA TYR A 166 -2.93 -14.33 0.67
C TYR A 166 -3.29 -13.72 2.04
N SER A 167 -4.17 -14.39 2.80
CA SER A 167 -4.57 -13.97 4.14
C SER A 167 -3.41 -14.02 5.13
N VAL A 168 -2.58 -15.09 5.08
CA VAL A 168 -1.40 -15.24 5.94
C VAL A 168 -0.37 -14.14 5.66
N SER A 169 -0.06 -13.89 4.38
CA SER A 169 0.91 -12.84 4.01
C SER A 169 0.42 -11.43 4.39
N ALA A 170 -0.87 -11.17 4.28
CA ALA A 170 -1.48 -9.90 4.68
C ALA A 170 -1.49 -9.74 6.21
N ALA A 171 -1.84 -10.78 6.98
CA ALA A 171 -1.78 -10.75 8.44
C ALA A 171 -0.35 -10.53 8.95
N ALA A 172 0.64 -11.16 8.31
CA ALA A 172 2.05 -10.95 8.61
C ALA A 172 2.48 -9.49 8.33
N LEU A 173 2.01 -8.87 7.23
CA LEU A 173 2.27 -7.47 6.92
C LEU A 173 1.62 -6.52 7.94
N GLU A 174 0.39 -6.79 8.38
CA GLU A 174 -0.27 -5.99 9.42
C GLU A 174 0.45 -6.09 10.76
N GLN A 175 0.92 -7.28 11.14
CA GLN A 175 1.74 -7.41 12.35
C GLN A 175 3.10 -6.75 12.21
N ALA A 176 3.74 -6.84 11.04
CA ALA A 176 4.98 -6.11 10.75
C ALA A 176 4.76 -4.58 10.83
N THR A 177 3.62 -4.08 10.37
CA THR A 177 3.22 -2.66 10.49
C THR A 177 3.23 -2.20 11.96
N ARG A 178 2.58 -2.95 12.86
CA ARG A 178 2.53 -2.64 14.30
C ARG A 178 3.91 -2.70 14.95
N SER A 179 4.70 -3.71 14.60
CA SER A 179 6.06 -3.88 15.15
C SER A 179 7.01 -2.77 14.68
N LEU A 180 6.95 -2.41 13.38
CA LEU A 180 7.74 -1.30 12.84
C LEU A 180 7.29 0.06 13.38
N ALA A 181 6.00 0.25 13.65
CA ALA A 181 5.48 1.45 14.28
C ALA A 181 6.15 1.72 15.62
N LEU A 182 6.26 0.69 16.47
CA LEU A 182 6.96 0.80 17.76
C LEU A 182 8.47 1.00 17.60
N ALA A 183 9.08 0.26 16.67
CA ALA A 183 10.52 0.34 16.44
C ALA A 183 10.98 1.70 15.89
N PHE A 184 10.14 2.33 15.03
CA PHE A 184 10.47 3.59 14.36
C PHE A 184 9.92 4.83 15.07
N ALA A 185 9.02 4.69 16.05
CA ALA A 185 8.49 5.81 16.81
C ALA A 185 9.57 6.68 17.51
N PRO A 186 10.63 6.10 18.14
CA PRO A 186 11.72 6.92 18.69
C PRO A 186 12.45 7.78 17.64
N HIS A 187 12.37 7.38 16.38
CA HIS A 187 12.93 8.13 15.25
C HIS A 187 11.90 9.05 14.59
N ARG A 188 10.72 9.24 15.18
CA ARG A 188 9.65 10.10 14.65
C ARG A 188 9.14 9.67 13.27
N ILE A 189 9.17 8.38 12.94
CA ILE A 189 8.60 7.80 11.73
C ILE A 189 7.34 7.04 12.11
N ARG A 190 6.22 7.37 11.49
CA ARG A 190 4.94 6.68 11.68
C ARG A 190 4.80 5.54 10.68
N VAL A 191 4.27 4.41 11.12
CA VAL A 191 3.99 3.26 10.26
C VAL A 191 2.55 2.83 10.49
N ASN A 192 1.72 2.89 9.44
CA ASN A 192 0.31 2.53 9.50
C ASN A 192 -0.08 1.65 8.29
N GLY A 193 -1.29 1.13 8.30
CA GLY A 193 -1.83 0.37 7.21
C GLY A 193 -3.21 0.85 6.75
N VAL A 194 -3.55 0.51 5.51
CA VAL A 194 -4.91 0.61 4.99
C VAL A 194 -5.31 -0.76 4.47
N SER A 195 -6.29 -1.39 5.12
CA SER A 195 -6.90 -2.61 4.62
C SER A 195 -8.13 -2.26 3.78
N PHE A 196 -8.25 -2.84 2.61
CA PHE A 196 -9.40 -2.56 1.76
C PHE A 196 -10.01 -3.84 1.21
N GLY A 197 -11.27 -3.76 0.86
CA GLY A 197 -11.97 -4.86 0.20
C GLY A 197 -13.14 -4.40 -0.62
N SER A 198 -13.39 -5.15 -1.72
CA SER A 198 -14.37 -4.80 -2.75
C SER A 198 -14.13 -3.41 -3.34
N VAL A 199 -12.90 -3.19 -3.77
CA VAL A 199 -12.50 -2.01 -4.55
C VAL A 199 -12.29 -2.42 -6.00
N MET A 200 -12.80 -1.62 -6.93
CA MET A 200 -12.70 -1.86 -8.37
C MET A 200 -11.24 -1.80 -8.83
N SER A 201 -10.54 -2.91 -8.69
CA SER A 201 -9.19 -3.15 -9.20
C SER A 201 -9.25 -3.82 -10.58
N HIS A 202 -8.10 -3.94 -11.24
CA HIS A 202 -8.01 -4.69 -12.49
C HIS A 202 -8.42 -6.16 -12.28
N SER A 203 -7.90 -6.82 -11.25
CA SER A 203 -8.23 -8.21 -10.93
C SER A 203 -9.72 -8.41 -10.63
N LEU A 204 -10.36 -7.48 -9.91
CA LEU A 204 -11.79 -7.57 -9.66
C LEU A 204 -12.61 -7.35 -10.94
N LYS A 205 -12.18 -6.46 -11.84
CA LYS A 205 -12.85 -6.29 -13.15
C LYS A 205 -12.86 -7.59 -13.95
N THR A 206 -11.73 -8.29 -13.97
CA THR A 206 -11.61 -9.60 -14.65
C THR A 206 -12.55 -10.62 -14.00
N ALA A 207 -12.50 -10.78 -12.69
CA ALA A 207 -13.37 -11.71 -11.96
C ALA A 207 -14.88 -11.42 -12.18
N LEU A 208 -15.28 -10.14 -12.23
CA LEU A 208 -16.65 -9.71 -12.50
C LEU A 208 -17.10 -9.98 -13.94
N ALA A 209 -16.16 -10.08 -14.87
CA ALA A 209 -16.47 -10.45 -16.26
C ALA A 209 -16.60 -11.97 -16.45
N GLU A 210 -15.88 -12.75 -15.64
CA GLU A 210 -15.84 -14.20 -15.71
C GLU A 210 -16.91 -14.89 -14.85
N THR A 211 -17.45 -14.21 -13.82
CA THR A 211 -18.38 -14.80 -12.85
C THR A 211 -19.71 -14.03 -12.82
N GLU A 212 -20.75 -14.63 -13.38
CA GLU A 212 -22.11 -14.08 -13.33
C GLU A 212 -22.64 -13.99 -11.89
N GLY A 213 -23.31 -12.89 -11.56
CA GLY A 213 -23.86 -12.66 -10.21
C GLY A 213 -22.87 -12.17 -9.15
N LEU A 214 -21.56 -12.31 -9.37
CA LEU A 214 -20.54 -11.91 -8.38
C LEU A 214 -20.65 -10.43 -7.94
N ARG A 215 -21.04 -9.54 -8.86
CA ARG A 215 -21.25 -8.12 -8.56
C ARG A 215 -22.33 -7.89 -7.51
N ASP A 216 -23.46 -8.59 -7.66
CA ASP A 216 -24.61 -8.43 -6.76
C ASP A 216 -24.34 -9.11 -5.42
N GLU A 217 -23.65 -10.25 -5.43
CA GLU A 217 -23.18 -10.90 -4.21
C GLU A 217 -22.26 -9.96 -3.40
N ILE A 218 -21.25 -9.36 -4.03
CA ILE A 218 -20.38 -8.40 -3.36
C ILE A 218 -21.17 -7.22 -2.78
N ARG A 219 -22.15 -6.71 -3.52
CA ARG A 219 -22.98 -5.58 -3.07
C ARG A 219 -23.85 -5.97 -1.87
N GLN A 220 -24.46 -7.15 -1.89
CA GLN A 220 -25.27 -7.68 -0.77
C GLN A 220 -24.42 -7.89 0.49
N CYS A 221 -23.18 -8.35 0.33
CA CYS A 221 -22.22 -8.54 1.42
C CYS A 221 -21.49 -7.25 1.83
N THR A 222 -21.86 -6.08 1.29
CA THR A 222 -21.25 -4.78 1.63
C THR A 222 -22.35 -3.85 2.16
N PRO A 223 -22.34 -3.45 3.46
CA PRO A 223 -23.37 -2.59 4.03
C PRO A 223 -23.64 -1.29 3.26
N MET A 224 -22.62 -0.67 2.67
CA MET A 224 -22.79 0.51 1.80
C MET A 224 -23.34 0.16 0.41
N GLY A 225 -23.70 -1.09 0.10
CA GLY A 225 -24.44 -1.54 -1.08
C GLY A 225 -23.73 -1.38 -2.42
N ARG A 226 -22.41 -1.17 -2.45
CA ARG A 226 -21.66 -0.93 -3.68
C ARG A 226 -20.20 -1.38 -3.58
N ILE A 227 -19.57 -1.52 -4.74
CA ILE A 227 -18.12 -1.69 -4.87
C ILE A 227 -17.50 -0.29 -4.88
N ALA A 228 -16.44 -0.08 -4.10
CA ALA A 228 -15.73 1.19 -4.04
C ALA A 228 -14.89 1.43 -5.30
N ALA A 229 -14.69 2.69 -5.67
CA ALA A 229 -13.69 3.07 -6.65
C ALA A 229 -12.28 3.09 -5.99
N ALA A 230 -11.22 2.87 -6.77
CA ALA A 230 -9.84 2.91 -6.26
C ALA A 230 -9.50 4.24 -5.57
N ARG A 231 -10.06 5.36 -6.05
CA ARG A 231 -9.89 6.70 -5.45
C ARG A 231 -10.41 6.80 -4.01
N GLU A 232 -11.30 5.93 -3.55
CA GLU A 232 -11.81 5.97 -2.18
C GLU A 232 -10.79 5.44 -1.15
N VAL A 233 -9.83 4.65 -1.61
CA VAL A 233 -8.68 4.23 -0.80
C VAL A 233 -7.65 5.37 -0.68
N THR A 234 -7.49 6.18 -1.72
CA THR A 234 -6.44 7.22 -1.79
C THR A 234 -6.59 8.28 -0.71
N GLY A 235 -7.83 8.62 -0.32
CA GLY A 235 -8.09 9.60 0.74
C GLY A 235 -7.59 9.13 2.11
N ALA A 236 -7.79 7.87 2.46
CA ALA A 236 -7.29 7.28 3.71
C ALA A 236 -5.75 7.23 3.72
N VAL A 237 -5.14 6.88 2.58
CA VAL A 237 -3.68 6.86 2.42
C VAL A 237 -3.10 8.27 2.55
N GLN A 238 -3.70 9.27 1.91
CA GLN A 238 -3.29 10.68 2.03
C GLN A 238 -3.41 11.17 3.48
N PHE A 239 -4.51 10.85 4.17
CA PHE A 239 -4.68 11.19 5.58
C PHE A 239 -3.54 10.64 6.43
N LEU A 240 -3.22 9.34 6.30
CA LEU A 240 -2.12 8.71 7.04
C LEU A 240 -0.74 9.27 6.65
N ALA A 241 -0.56 9.71 5.41
CA ALA A 241 0.67 10.36 4.95
C ALA A 241 0.85 11.79 5.48
N SER A 242 -0.23 12.47 5.82
CA SER A 242 -0.27 13.89 6.19
C SER A 242 0.02 14.14 7.68
N GLU A 243 0.18 15.42 8.02
CA GLU A 243 0.29 15.88 9.41
C GLU A 243 -1.00 15.67 10.21
N GLY A 244 -2.16 15.54 9.54
CA GLY A 244 -3.44 15.23 10.18
C GLY A 244 -3.42 13.90 10.95
N ALA A 245 -2.54 12.96 10.57
CA ALA A 245 -2.31 11.71 11.28
C ALA A 245 -1.05 11.74 12.17
N GLY A 246 -0.60 12.93 12.60
CA GLY A 246 0.67 13.12 13.32
C GLY A 246 0.83 12.32 14.60
N PHE A 247 -0.27 11.90 15.23
CA PHE A 247 -0.25 11.08 16.46
C PHE A 247 -0.85 9.68 16.26
N ILE A 248 -0.90 9.21 14.99
CA ILE A 248 -1.41 7.88 14.62
C ILE A 248 -0.23 7.04 14.11
N THR A 249 0.07 5.93 14.80
CA THR A 249 1.05 4.93 14.38
C THR A 249 0.63 3.54 14.84
N GLY A 250 0.87 2.52 14.03
CA GLY A 250 0.49 1.13 14.29
C GLY A 250 -0.96 0.77 13.92
N GLU A 251 -1.74 1.71 13.39
CA GLU A 251 -3.14 1.50 13.05
C GLU A 251 -3.32 0.91 11.63
N ILE A 252 -4.35 0.07 11.49
CA ILE A 252 -4.81 -0.47 10.21
C ILE A 252 -6.23 0.04 9.96
N ILE A 253 -6.38 1.01 9.08
CA ILE A 253 -7.69 1.60 8.76
C ILE A 253 -8.38 0.75 7.71
N ALA A 254 -9.61 0.30 7.99
CA ALA A 254 -10.43 -0.42 7.04
C ALA A 254 -11.17 0.55 6.08
N VAL A 255 -11.07 0.29 4.77
CA VAL A 255 -11.80 0.98 3.70
C VAL A 255 -12.56 -0.08 2.90
N ASP A 256 -13.69 -0.53 3.42
CA ASP A 256 -14.39 -1.71 2.94
C ASP A 256 -15.93 -1.58 2.88
N GLY A 257 -16.47 -0.40 3.16
CA GLY A 257 -17.90 -0.15 3.19
C GLY A 257 -18.64 -0.91 4.29
N GLY A 258 -17.92 -1.32 5.35
CA GLY A 258 -18.46 -2.08 6.49
C GLY A 258 -18.47 -3.60 6.27
N ARG A 259 -17.90 -4.10 5.16
CA ARG A 259 -17.96 -5.52 4.80
C ARG A 259 -17.32 -6.44 5.86
N SER A 260 -16.23 -6.01 6.48
CA SER A 260 -15.57 -6.79 7.53
C SER A 260 -16.36 -6.88 8.85
N LEU A 261 -17.36 -6.01 9.04
CA LEU A 261 -18.19 -5.96 10.25
C LEU A 261 -19.50 -6.74 10.11
N LEU A 262 -19.90 -7.08 8.87
CA LEU A 262 -21.18 -7.71 8.61
C LEU A 262 -21.21 -9.14 9.17
N ASP A 263 -22.24 -9.43 9.98
CA ASP A 263 -22.57 -10.79 10.34
C ASP A 263 -23.13 -11.54 9.11
N THR A 264 -22.76 -12.80 8.96
CA THR A 264 -23.28 -13.65 7.88
C THR A 264 -24.69 -14.16 8.15
N VAL A 265 -25.15 -14.09 9.42
CA VAL A 265 -26.50 -14.48 9.83
C VAL A 265 -27.42 -13.28 9.69
N SER A 266 -28.49 -13.42 8.89
CA SER A 266 -29.41 -12.33 8.56
C SER A 266 -30.37 -11.94 9.68
N MET A 267 -30.55 -12.81 10.69
CA MET A 267 -31.40 -12.54 11.85
C MET A 267 -30.62 -12.61 13.16
N PRO A 268 -30.89 -11.70 14.13
CA PRO A 268 -30.26 -11.79 15.45
C PRO A 268 -30.56 -13.13 16.11
N ALA A 269 -29.52 -13.89 16.45
CA ALA A 269 -29.66 -15.26 17.03
C ALA A 269 -28.96 -15.38 18.40
N TYR A 270 -28.71 -14.28 19.11
CA TYR A 270 -28.11 -14.22 20.47
C TYR A 270 -28.94 -13.41 21.42
#